data_2ac0ef0ddd314b0b5f9b87b477fae33c
#
_entry.id   2ac0ef0ddd314b0b5f9b87b477fae33c
#
_cell.length_a   1.000
_cell.length_b   1.000
_cell.length_c   1.000
_cell.angle_alpha   90.00
_cell.angle_beta   90.00
_cell.angle_gamma   90.00
#
_symmetry.space_group_name_H-M   'P 1'
#
loop_
_entity.id
_entity.type
_entity.pdbx_description
1 polymer ?
#
loop_
_entity_poly.entity_id
_entity_poly.type
_entity_poly.pdbx_seq_one_letter_code
_entity_poly.pdbx_strand_id
1 'polypeptide(L)'
;MSKSGDGNEHERSWDHTTHQDFYDYYASESQSEATLQRFRGIQSAVLRVAAETGMGSRLDVADVGCGAGTQARMWAERGHRVYGVDVNEPLIRLAEKRAAEKGLAIKFEVGTATALPWADQNMDVCLVPELLEHVADWQSCVNEAARILRPGGLLYLSTTNVLCPIQQEFNLPLYSWYPGALKRYCERLAVTTHPAIANHAKYPAVNWFSFYGLRNFLEPLEFRCLDRFDLADATGKEGFAQFVVTVLRRIPLLRFLGHMATSSTYLVAVKSVRK
;
A
#
# COMPACT_ATOMS: atom_id res chain seq x y z
N MET A 1 6.70 37.54 -17.54
CA MET A 1 6.15 36.44 -18.36
C MET A 1 6.26 35.17 -17.54
N SER A 2 5.13 34.72 -17.06
CA SER A 2 4.95 33.64 -16.12
C SER A 2 5.13 32.27 -16.82
N LYS A 3 6.00 31.40 -16.31
CA LYS A 3 5.99 29.97 -16.63
C LYS A 3 5.23 29.25 -15.52
N SER A 4 3.94 29.18 -15.67
CA SER A 4 3.08 28.27 -14.91
C SER A 4 2.43 27.31 -15.94
N GLY A 5 2.85 26.04 -15.99
CA GLY A 5 2.25 25.14 -16.93
C GLY A 5 2.67 23.68 -16.95
N ASP A 6 3.61 23.21 -16.13
CA ASP A 6 4.14 21.83 -16.27
C ASP A 6 3.70 20.83 -15.18
N GLY A 7 2.97 21.26 -14.13
CA GLY A 7 2.53 20.35 -13.05
C GLY A 7 1.28 19.54 -13.34
N ASN A 8 0.53 19.89 -14.38
CA ASN A 8 -0.84 19.38 -14.55
C ASN A 8 -0.99 18.34 -15.70
N GLU A 9 0.05 18.11 -16.52
CA GLU A 9 -0.02 17.10 -17.59
C GLU A 9 0.28 15.68 -17.10
N HIS A 10 1.11 15.54 -16.08
CA HIS A 10 1.43 14.21 -15.52
C HIS A 10 0.27 13.61 -14.72
N GLU A 11 -0.50 14.42 -13.97
CA GLU A 11 -1.70 13.95 -13.27
C GLU A 11 -2.85 13.59 -14.22
N ARG A 12 -2.99 14.29 -15.35
CA ARG A 12 -4.04 14.01 -16.35
C ARG A 12 -3.80 12.71 -17.13
N SER A 13 -2.57 12.24 -17.24
CA SER A 13 -2.25 10.96 -17.90
C SER A 13 -2.67 9.73 -17.09
N TRP A 14 -3.00 9.91 -15.82
CA TRP A 14 -3.35 8.85 -14.86
C TRP A 14 -4.85 8.82 -14.52
N ASP A 15 -5.71 9.42 -15.34
CA ASP A 15 -7.16 9.30 -15.18
C ASP A 15 -7.64 7.88 -15.56
N HIS A 16 -7.68 7.03 -14.56
CA HIS A 16 -8.07 5.63 -14.65
C HIS A 16 -9.58 5.43 -14.78
N THR A 17 -10.38 6.50 -14.76
CA THR A 17 -11.84 6.43 -14.68
C THR A 17 -12.49 5.91 -15.96
N THR A 18 -11.77 5.87 -17.09
CA THR A 18 -12.35 5.61 -18.42
C THR A 18 -12.02 4.24 -19.03
N HIS A 19 -11.23 3.38 -18.35
CA HIS A 19 -10.80 2.12 -18.94
C HIS A 19 -11.56 0.91 -18.40
N GLN A 20 -12.47 0.36 -19.22
CA GLN A 20 -13.27 -0.82 -18.88
C GLN A 20 -12.39 -2.03 -18.50
N ASP A 21 -11.26 -2.24 -19.19
CA ASP A 21 -10.34 -3.34 -18.89
C ASP A 21 -9.73 -3.25 -17.48
N PHE A 22 -9.48 -2.02 -16.99
CA PHE A 22 -8.99 -1.78 -15.63
C PHE A 22 -10.07 -2.13 -14.61
N TYR A 23 -11.29 -1.70 -14.86
CA TYR A 23 -12.44 -2.05 -14.03
C TYR A 23 -12.63 -3.57 -13.97
N ASP A 24 -12.65 -4.25 -15.13
CA ASP A 24 -12.88 -5.69 -15.22
C ASP A 24 -11.77 -6.49 -14.52
N TYR A 25 -10.51 -6.06 -14.68
CA TYR A 25 -9.37 -6.65 -13.99
C TYR A 25 -9.52 -6.53 -12.47
N TYR A 26 -9.68 -5.31 -11.93
CA TYR A 26 -9.80 -5.12 -10.48
C TYR A 26 -11.11 -5.69 -9.91
N ALA A 27 -12.18 -5.72 -10.68
CA ALA A 27 -13.42 -6.33 -10.26
C ALA A 27 -13.29 -7.84 -10.07
N SER A 28 -12.54 -8.55 -10.93
CA SER A 28 -12.32 -10.00 -10.85
C SER A 28 -11.18 -10.35 -9.90
N GLU A 29 -9.98 -9.77 -10.10
CA GLU A 29 -8.78 -10.10 -9.33
C GLU A 29 -8.90 -9.74 -7.85
N SER A 30 -9.69 -8.70 -7.51
CA SER A 30 -9.94 -8.34 -6.12
C SER A 30 -10.60 -9.44 -5.29
N GLN A 31 -11.14 -10.49 -5.93
CA GLN A 31 -11.76 -11.64 -5.27
C GLN A 31 -10.97 -12.94 -5.44
N SER A 32 -9.81 -12.91 -6.08
CA SER A 32 -8.97 -14.09 -6.20
C SER A 32 -8.50 -14.59 -4.82
N GLU A 33 -8.33 -15.91 -4.68
CA GLU A 33 -7.88 -16.46 -3.39
C GLU A 33 -6.49 -15.92 -2.98
N ALA A 34 -5.62 -15.64 -3.95
CA ALA A 34 -4.32 -15.03 -3.69
C ALA A 34 -4.49 -13.62 -3.07
N THR A 35 -5.37 -12.78 -3.63
CA THR A 35 -5.68 -11.46 -3.10
C THR A 35 -6.32 -11.55 -1.71
N LEU A 36 -7.26 -12.46 -1.50
CA LEU A 36 -7.89 -12.66 -0.20
C LEU A 36 -6.88 -13.13 0.86
N GLN A 37 -5.96 -14.04 0.52
CA GLN A 37 -4.89 -14.48 1.44
C GLN A 37 -3.95 -13.33 1.79
N ARG A 38 -3.58 -12.50 0.81
CA ARG A 38 -2.77 -11.31 1.03
C ARG A 38 -3.47 -10.36 2.02
N PHE A 39 -4.73 -10.03 1.80
CA PHE A 39 -5.49 -9.15 2.70
C PHE A 39 -5.69 -9.74 4.10
N ARG A 40 -5.90 -11.06 4.23
CA ARG A 40 -5.89 -11.75 5.53
C ARG A 40 -4.55 -11.59 6.25
N GLY A 41 -3.45 -11.71 5.50
CA GLY A 41 -2.10 -11.50 6.02
C GLY A 41 -1.88 -10.07 6.53
N ILE A 42 -2.30 -9.06 5.77
CA ILE A 42 -2.27 -7.64 6.16
C ILE A 42 -3.06 -7.44 7.45
N GLN A 43 -4.32 -7.88 7.45
CA GLN A 43 -5.21 -7.73 8.60
C GLN A 43 -4.63 -8.39 9.86
N SER A 44 -4.09 -9.62 9.73
CA SER A 44 -3.50 -10.34 10.85
C SER A 44 -2.26 -9.63 11.41
N ALA A 45 -1.38 -9.11 10.54
CA ALA A 45 -0.20 -8.37 10.96
C ALA A 45 -0.56 -7.07 11.68
N VAL A 46 -1.48 -6.28 11.12
CA VAL A 46 -1.92 -5.00 11.72
C VAL A 46 -2.65 -5.23 13.06
N LEU A 47 -3.58 -6.20 13.12
CA LEU A 47 -4.31 -6.51 14.36
C LEU A 47 -3.40 -7.02 15.48
N ARG A 48 -2.34 -7.76 15.15
CA ARG A 48 -1.35 -8.16 16.15
C ARG A 48 -0.62 -6.95 16.72
N VAL A 49 -0.14 -6.02 15.87
CA VAL A 49 0.50 -4.79 16.34
C VAL A 49 -0.48 -3.93 17.14
N ALA A 50 -1.75 -3.84 16.72
CA ALA A 50 -2.80 -3.15 17.45
C ALA A 50 -2.99 -3.72 18.86
N ALA A 51 -3.02 -5.04 19.00
CA ALA A 51 -3.09 -5.70 20.30
C ALA A 51 -1.86 -5.44 21.17
N GLU A 52 -0.65 -5.51 20.58
CA GLU A 52 0.62 -5.22 21.27
C GLU A 52 0.72 -3.77 21.75
N THR A 53 0.08 -2.83 21.03
CA THR A 53 0.04 -1.40 21.39
C THR A 53 -1.16 -1.04 22.28
N GLY A 54 -1.98 -2.01 22.67
CA GLY A 54 -3.13 -1.81 23.57
C GLY A 54 -4.31 -1.10 22.93
N MET A 55 -4.46 -1.15 21.60
CA MET A 55 -5.62 -0.57 20.90
C MET A 55 -6.90 -1.35 21.23
N GLY A 56 -8.04 -0.66 21.17
CA GLY A 56 -9.35 -1.25 21.41
C GLY A 56 -9.74 -2.32 20.39
N SER A 57 -10.75 -3.11 20.70
CA SER A 57 -11.25 -4.19 19.84
C SER A 57 -11.98 -3.72 18.60
N ARG A 58 -12.49 -2.48 18.59
CA ARG A 58 -13.18 -1.88 17.45
C ARG A 58 -12.43 -0.64 16.99
N LEU A 59 -11.89 -0.70 15.79
CA LEU A 59 -11.01 0.32 15.22
C LEU A 59 -11.72 1.12 14.13
N ASP A 60 -11.32 2.38 13.96
CA ASP A 60 -11.62 3.20 12.79
C ASP A 60 -10.52 2.96 11.75
N VAL A 61 -10.87 2.36 10.62
CA VAL A 61 -9.93 1.89 9.59
C VAL A 61 -10.15 2.65 8.29
N ALA A 62 -9.12 3.34 7.82
CA ALA A 62 -9.07 3.94 6.49
C ALA A 62 -8.40 2.97 5.51
N ASP A 63 -9.04 2.70 4.37
CA ASP A 63 -8.53 1.90 3.24
C ASP A 63 -8.32 2.85 2.05
N VAL A 64 -7.07 3.24 1.80
CA VAL A 64 -6.69 4.21 0.78
C VAL A 64 -6.28 3.49 -0.50
N GLY A 65 -6.93 3.83 -1.62
CA GLY A 65 -6.86 3.05 -2.84
C GLY A 65 -7.69 1.77 -2.71
N CYS A 66 -8.89 1.86 -2.16
CA CYS A 66 -9.70 0.70 -1.76
C CYS A 66 -10.25 -0.11 -2.94
N GLY A 67 -10.19 0.42 -4.18
CA GLY A 67 -10.69 -0.23 -5.38
C GLY A 67 -12.12 -0.73 -5.22
N ALA A 68 -12.33 -2.02 -5.51
CA ALA A 68 -13.64 -2.68 -5.39
C ALA A 68 -14.03 -3.07 -3.92
N GLY A 69 -13.36 -2.50 -2.93
CA GLY A 69 -13.71 -2.59 -1.51
C GLY A 69 -13.49 -3.95 -0.85
N THR A 70 -12.70 -4.84 -1.43
CA THR A 70 -12.53 -6.19 -0.87
C THR A 70 -11.86 -6.16 0.49
N GLN A 71 -10.76 -5.42 0.65
CA GLN A 71 -10.08 -5.29 1.93
C GLN A 71 -10.97 -4.57 2.96
N ALA A 72 -11.61 -3.47 2.56
CA ALA A 72 -12.55 -2.74 3.41
C ALA A 72 -13.65 -3.66 3.98
N ARG A 73 -14.25 -4.52 3.13
CA ARG A 73 -15.27 -5.49 3.58
C ARG A 73 -14.73 -6.48 4.61
N MET A 74 -13.53 -7.01 4.40
CA MET A 74 -12.93 -7.97 5.35
C MET A 74 -12.70 -7.36 6.74
N TRP A 75 -12.39 -6.07 6.82
CA TRP A 75 -12.29 -5.34 8.09
C TRP A 75 -13.66 -5.10 8.71
N ALA A 76 -14.66 -4.72 7.92
CA ALA A 76 -16.04 -4.51 8.39
C ALA A 76 -16.69 -5.82 8.87
N GLU A 77 -16.43 -6.95 8.21
CA GLU A 77 -16.89 -8.30 8.63
C GLU A 77 -16.36 -8.68 10.03
N ARG A 78 -15.26 -8.08 10.48
CA ARG A 78 -14.73 -8.24 11.86
C ARG A 78 -15.24 -7.21 12.85
N GLY A 79 -16.21 -6.36 12.46
CA GLY A 79 -16.85 -5.40 13.33
C GLY A 79 -16.14 -4.05 13.47
N HIS A 80 -15.11 -3.79 12.67
CA HIS A 80 -14.45 -2.46 12.61
C HIS A 80 -15.31 -1.44 11.86
N ARG A 81 -15.11 -0.14 12.11
CA ARG A 81 -15.67 0.94 11.30
C ARG A 81 -14.71 1.24 10.15
N VAL A 82 -15.19 1.16 8.92
CA VAL A 82 -14.33 1.22 7.76
C VAL A 82 -14.73 2.36 6.83
N TYR A 83 -13.71 3.03 6.32
CA TYR A 83 -13.79 4.15 5.41
C TYR A 83 -12.87 3.84 4.23
N GLY A 84 -13.40 3.85 3.01
CA GLY A 84 -12.63 3.60 1.80
C GLY A 84 -12.57 4.83 0.91
N VAL A 85 -11.43 5.06 0.26
CA VAL A 85 -11.29 6.12 -0.76
C VAL A 85 -10.55 5.56 -1.96
N ASP A 86 -11.03 5.91 -3.15
CA ASP A 86 -10.38 5.60 -4.43
C ASP A 86 -10.70 6.68 -5.45
N VAL A 87 -9.81 6.92 -6.41
CA VAL A 87 -10.03 7.87 -7.50
C VAL A 87 -10.99 7.32 -8.56
N ASN A 88 -11.17 5.99 -8.61
CA ASN A 88 -11.98 5.30 -9.61
C ASN A 88 -13.44 5.17 -9.16
N GLU A 89 -14.28 6.11 -9.60
CA GLU A 89 -15.70 6.12 -9.26
C GLU A 89 -16.46 4.81 -9.62
N PRO A 90 -16.26 4.16 -10.79
CA PRO A 90 -16.85 2.85 -11.08
C PRO A 90 -16.49 1.77 -10.05
N LEU A 91 -15.25 1.73 -9.54
CA LEU A 91 -14.84 0.78 -8.50
C LEU A 91 -15.49 1.11 -7.16
N ILE A 92 -15.62 2.39 -6.80
CA ILE A 92 -16.34 2.82 -5.59
C ILE A 92 -17.81 2.36 -5.64
N ARG A 93 -18.51 2.57 -6.77
CA ARG A 93 -19.89 2.08 -6.93
C ARG A 93 -19.99 0.55 -6.78
N LEU A 94 -19.00 -0.18 -7.31
CA LEU A 94 -18.93 -1.63 -7.12
C LEU A 94 -18.68 -2.02 -5.66
N ALA A 95 -17.81 -1.29 -4.96
CA ALA A 95 -17.53 -1.50 -3.55
C ALA A 95 -18.78 -1.28 -2.68
N GLU A 96 -19.52 -0.19 -2.92
CA GLU A 96 -20.79 0.11 -2.25
C GLU A 96 -21.83 -0.99 -2.46
N LYS A 97 -22.01 -1.41 -3.72
CA LYS A 97 -22.93 -2.51 -4.06
C LYS A 97 -22.58 -3.79 -3.31
N ARG A 98 -21.29 -4.20 -3.33
CA ARG A 98 -20.81 -5.41 -2.67
C ARG A 98 -20.93 -5.35 -1.15
N ALA A 99 -20.74 -4.18 -0.55
CA ALA A 99 -20.94 -3.97 0.88
C ALA A 99 -22.42 -4.08 1.26
N ALA A 100 -23.31 -3.44 0.48
CA ALA A 100 -24.76 -3.48 0.68
C ALA A 100 -25.32 -4.91 0.56
N GLU A 101 -24.85 -5.70 -0.43
CA GLU A 101 -25.24 -7.11 -0.61
C GLU A 101 -24.93 -7.99 0.63
N LYS A 102 -23.92 -7.59 1.42
CA LYS A 102 -23.53 -8.24 2.67
C LYS A 102 -24.05 -7.57 3.93
N GLY A 103 -24.84 -6.50 3.81
CA GLY A 103 -25.35 -5.72 4.93
C GLY A 103 -24.27 -5.01 5.73
N LEU A 104 -23.15 -4.68 5.12
CA LEU A 104 -22.01 -4.02 5.79
C LEU A 104 -22.10 -2.50 5.67
N ALA A 105 -22.00 -1.80 6.79
CA ALA A 105 -21.98 -0.33 6.84
C ALA A 105 -20.54 0.19 6.67
N ILE A 106 -20.11 0.38 5.41
CA ILE A 106 -18.82 0.96 5.04
C ILE A 106 -19.08 2.30 4.34
N LYS A 107 -18.28 3.32 4.66
CA LYS A 107 -18.34 4.60 3.94
C LYS A 107 -17.28 4.61 2.85
N PHE A 108 -17.73 4.70 1.60
CA PHE A 108 -16.85 4.85 0.45
C PHE A 108 -16.96 6.26 -0.12
N GLU A 109 -15.83 6.82 -0.56
CA GLU A 109 -15.77 8.15 -1.15
C GLU A 109 -14.87 8.14 -2.39
N VAL A 110 -15.25 8.89 -3.42
CA VAL A 110 -14.36 9.15 -4.55
C VAL A 110 -13.42 10.28 -4.15
N GLY A 111 -12.11 10.03 -4.20
CA GLY A 111 -11.13 11.01 -3.77
C GLY A 111 -9.69 10.58 -4.04
N THR A 112 -8.75 11.49 -3.83
CA THR A 112 -7.33 11.24 -4.03
C THR A 112 -6.61 10.91 -2.71
N ALA A 113 -5.62 10.04 -2.79
CA ALA A 113 -4.75 9.71 -1.66
C ALA A 113 -3.90 10.91 -1.16
N THR A 114 -3.71 11.93 -2.01
CA THR A 114 -2.94 13.14 -1.70
C THR A 114 -3.76 14.24 -1.01
N ALA A 115 -5.08 14.04 -0.85
CA ALA A 115 -6.00 14.93 -0.13
C ALA A 115 -7.16 14.10 0.43
N LEU A 116 -6.93 13.41 1.54
CA LEU A 116 -7.90 12.51 2.13
C LEU A 116 -9.10 13.28 2.74
N PRO A 117 -10.34 12.80 2.55
CA PRO A 117 -11.55 13.54 2.94
C PRO A 117 -11.82 13.51 4.45
N TRP A 118 -10.93 12.93 5.24
CA TRP A 118 -11.12 12.75 6.68
C TRP A 118 -10.35 13.80 7.50
N ALA A 119 -10.87 14.11 8.67
CA ALA A 119 -10.26 15.07 9.59
C ALA A 119 -8.95 14.53 10.20
N ASP A 120 -8.13 15.43 10.74
CA ASP A 120 -6.92 15.09 11.48
C ASP A 120 -7.24 14.17 12.64
N GLN A 121 -6.36 13.21 12.88
CA GLN A 121 -6.44 12.29 14.04
C GLN A 121 -7.81 11.60 14.18
N ASN A 122 -8.38 11.17 13.07
CA ASN A 122 -9.71 10.57 13.02
C ASN A 122 -9.66 9.03 12.90
N MET A 123 -8.53 8.45 12.49
CA MET A 123 -8.39 7.03 12.23
C MET A 123 -7.43 6.35 13.20
N ASP A 124 -7.72 5.08 13.54
CA ASP A 124 -6.84 4.21 14.32
C ASP A 124 -5.85 3.47 13.41
N VAL A 125 -6.30 3.10 12.22
CA VAL A 125 -5.51 2.37 11.21
C VAL A 125 -5.69 3.04 9.86
N CYS A 126 -4.59 3.23 9.14
CA CYS A 126 -4.58 3.61 7.73
C CYS A 126 -3.87 2.53 6.91
N LEU A 127 -4.55 2.00 5.91
CA LEU A 127 -4.05 0.97 5.01
C LEU A 127 -3.75 1.61 3.65
N VAL A 128 -2.53 1.43 3.16
CA VAL A 128 -2.07 1.91 1.85
C VAL A 128 -1.34 0.76 1.14
N PRO A 129 -2.07 -0.29 0.71
CA PRO A 129 -1.47 -1.44 0.07
C PRO A 129 -1.29 -1.20 -1.44
N GLU A 130 -0.07 -1.38 -1.95
CA GLU A 130 0.26 -1.36 -3.38
C GLU A 130 -0.31 -0.14 -4.13
N LEU A 131 -0.17 1.02 -3.51
CA LEU A 131 -0.64 2.29 -4.05
C LEU A 131 0.49 3.28 -4.35
N LEU A 132 1.50 3.38 -3.46
CA LEU A 132 2.53 4.43 -3.54
C LEU A 132 3.34 4.37 -4.83
N GLU A 133 3.52 3.18 -5.41
CA GLU A 133 4.21 2.98 -6.68
C GLU A 133 3.52 3.69 -7.84
N HIS A 134 2.21 3.92 -7.73
CA HIS A 134 1.39 4.54 -8.77
C HIS A 134 1.08 6.02 -8.50
N VAL A 135 1.34 6.54 -7.31
CA VAL A 135 1.04 7.93 -6.92
C VAL A 135 2.25 8.83 -7.19
N ALA A 136 2.13 9.77 -8.13
CA ALA A 136 3.23 10.67 -8.50
C ALA A 136 3.76 11.47 -7.29
N ASP A 137 2.87 12.05 -6.49
CA ASP A 137 3.18 12.73 -5.23
C ASP A 137 2.95 11.79 -4.04
N TRP A 138 3.76 10.74 -3.95
CA TRP A 138 3.67 9.77 -2.86
C TRP A 138 3.96 10.38 -1.48
N GLN A 139 4.75 11.45 -1.42
CA GLN A 139 5.05 12.16 -0.17
C GLN A 139 3.78 12.77 0.43
N SER A 140 2.98 13.46 -0.38
CA SER A 140 1.69 13.98 0.06
C SER A 140 0.74 12.88 0.50
N CYS A 141 0.72 11.73 -0.20
CA CYS A 141 -0.08 10.58 0.22
C CYS A 141 0.32 10.07 1.62
N VAL A 142 1.62 9.92 1.89
CA VAL A 142 2.10 9.47 3.22
C VAL A 142 1.85 10.54 4.29
N ASN A 143 2.00 11.83 3.96
CA ASN A 143 1.69 12.93 4.88
C ASN A 143 0.20 12.97 5.25
N GLU A 144 -0.70 12.75 4.30
CA GLU A 144 -2.14 12.65 4.54
C GLU A 144 -2.48 11.44 5.40
N ALA A 145 -1.89 10.28 5.13
CA ALA A 145 -2.03 9.11 5.99
C ALA A 145 -1.56 9.39 7.43
N ALA A 146 -0.44 10.12 7.56
CA ALA A 146 0.06 10.54 8.87
C ALA A 146 -0.89 11.55 9.55
N ARG A 147 -1.47 12.49 8.80
CA ARG A 147 -2.40 13.51 9.31
C ARG A 147 -3.65 12.90 9.93
N ILE A 148 -4.28 11.96 9.19
CA ILE A 148 -5.55 11.35 9.62
C ILE A 148 -5.40 10.37 10.79
N LEU A 149 -4.19 9.84 11.04
CA LEU A 149 -3.94 8.90 12.12
C LEU A 149 -3.87 9.58 13.48
N ARG A 150 -4.55 9.00 14.48
CA ARG A 150 -4.42 9.37 15.89
C ARG A 150 -2.99 9.10 16.39
N PRO A 151 -2.55 9.80 17.45
CA PRO A 151 -1.38 9.34 18.21
C PRO A 151 -1.57 7.88 18.67
N GLY A 152 -0.56 7.05 18.46
CA GLY A 152 -0.64 5.60 18.65
C GLY A 152 -1.25 4.81 17.50
N GLY A 153 -1.79 5.48 16.47
CA GLY A 153 -2.39 4.84 15.31
C GLY A 153 -1.36 4.12 14.42
N LEU A 154 -1.86 3.24 13.57
CA LEU A 154 -1.07 2.34 12.74
C LEU A 154 -1.20 2.69 11.25
N LEU A 155 -0.06 2.83 10.58
CA LEU A 155 0.02 2.92 9.13
C LEU A 155 0.56 1.60 8.57
N TYR A 156 -0.20 0.92 7.72
CA TYR A 156 0.29 -0.17 6.90
C TYR A 156 0.65 0.34 5.50
N LEU A 157 1.84 0.03 5.04
CA LEU A 157 2.29 0.29 3.67
C LEU A 157 2.80 -1.00 3.04
N SER A 158 2.40 -1.27 1.79
CA SER A 158 3.10 -2.21 0.91
C SER A 158 3.27 -1.59 -0.48
N THR A 159 4.40 -1.91 -1.13
CA THR A 159 4.77 -1.33 -2.43
C THR A 159 5.92 -2.11 -3.06
N THR A 160 6.35 -1.72 -4.25
CA THR A 160 7.52 -2.26 -4.96
C THR A 160 8.80 -2.20 -4.11
N ASN A 161 9.75 -3.08 -4.41
CA ASN A 161 11.04 -3.11 -3.71
C ASN A 161 12.21 -2.89 -4.68
N VAL A 162 12.85 -1.72 -4.58
CA VAL A 162 14.01 -1.37 -5.40
C VAL A 162 15.25 -2.24 -5.13
N LEU A 163 15.34 -2.86 -3.95
CA LEU A 163 16.50 -3.70 -3.58
C LEU A 163 16.46 -5.06 -4.27
N CYS A 164 15.28 -5.57 -4.59
CA CYS A 164 15.13 -6.89 -5.20
C CYS A 164 15.38 -6.81 -6.72
N PRO A 165 16.29 -7.62 -7.27
CA PRO A 165 16.51 -7.67 -8.73
C PRO A 165 15.31 -8.28 -9.49
N ILE A 166 14.52 -9.11 -8.81
CA ILE A 166 13.32 -9.76 -9.36
C ILE A 166 12.10 -8.94 -8.93
N GLN A 167 11.34 -8.48 -9.89
CA GLN A 167 10.13 -7.69 -9.68
C GLN A 167 9.03 -8.14 -10.66
N GLN A 168 7.78 -7.74 -10.42
CA GLN A 168 6.61 -8.19 -11.19
C GLN A 168 5.96 -7.09 -12.04
N GLU A 169 6.53 -5.88 -12.05
CA GLU A 169 5.97 -4.74 -12.79
C GLU A 169 6.35 -4.75 -14.27
N PHE A 170 7.61 -5.11 -14.56
CA PHE A 170 8.15 -5.13 -15.90
C PHE A 170 8.76 -6.48 -16.26
N ASN A 171 8.51 -6.94 -17.49
CA ASN A 171 9.12 -8.15 -18.07
C ASN A 171 10.57 -7.89 -18.54
N LEU A 172 11.33 -7.17 -17.74
CA LEU A 172 12.72 -6.80 -18.01
C LEU A 172 13.62 -7.28 -16.86
N PRO A 173 14.73 -7.96 -17.16
CA PRO A 173 15.63 -8.48 -16.14
C PRO A 173 16.28 -7.31 -15.37
N LEU A 174 16.40 -7.45 -14.04
CA LEU A 174 17.04 -6.47 -13.17
C LEU A 174 16.43 -5.05 -13.23
N TYR A 175 15.19 -4.91 -13.69
CA TYR A 175 14.54 -3.62 -13.93
C TYR A 175 14.57 -2.71 -12.69
N SER A 176 14.40 -3.25 -11.50
CA SER A 176 14.47 -2.48 -10.24
C SER A 176 15.75 -1.66 -10.11
N TRP A 177 16.86 -2.12 -10.71
CA TRP A 177 18.16 -1.48 -10.64
C TRP A 177 18.49 -0.58 -11.83
N TYR A 178 17.56 -0.44 -12.78
CA TYR A 178 17.79 0.47 -13.90
C TYR A 178 17.91 1.92 -13.40
N PRO A 179 18.80 2.72 -14.00
CA PRO A 179 18.85 4.16 -13.77
C PRO A 179 17.50 4.81 -14.06
N GLY A 180 17.13 5.85 -13.31
CA GLY A 180 15.83 6.50 -13.43
C GLY A 180 15.49 7.00 -14.83
N ALA A 181 16.47 7.47 -15.61
CA ALA A 181 16.25 7.87 -17.00
C ALA A 181 15.82 6.69 -17.89
N LEU A 182 16.41 5.49 -17.67
CA LEU A 182 16.05 4.29 -18.42
C LEU A 182 14.70 3.74 -17.98
N LYS A 183 14.38 3.79 -16.68
CA LYS A 183 13.04 3.45 -16.18
C LYS A 183 11.96 4.30 -16.86
N ARG A 184 12.10 5.63 -16.82
CA ARG A 184 11.17 6.56 -17.49
C ARG A 184 11.02 6.31 -18.99
N TYR A 185 12.11 5.87 -19.66
CA TYR A 185 12.04 5.49 -21.06
C TYR A 185 11.21 4.21 -21.24
N CYS A 186 11.45 3.16 -20.44
CA CYS A 186 10.67 1.92 -20.47
C CYS A 186 9.19 2.15 -20.12
N GLU A 187 8.91 2.99 -19.12
CA GLU A 187 7.54 3.38 -18.74
C GLU A 187 6.79 4.01 -19.93
N ARG A 188 7.43 4.95 -20.63
CA ARG A 188 6.84 5.55 -21.85
C ARG A 188 6.61 4.52 -22.95
N LEU A 189 7.57 3.60 -23.17
CA LEU A 189 7.39 2.53 -24.15
C LEU A 189 6.22 1.63 -23.80
N ALA A 190 6.07 1.26 -22.53
CA ALA A 190 4.99 0.40 -22.05
C ALA A 190 3.61 1.01 -22.36
N VAL A 191 3.42 2.31 -22.08
CA VAL A 191 2.13 2.97 -22.30
C VAL A 191 1.87 3.37 -23.76
N THR A 192 2.87 3.32 -24.65
CA THR A 192 2.72 3.78 -26.04
C THR A 192 2.85 2.65 -27.07
N THR A 193 4.05 2.08 -27.20
CA THR A 193 4.40 1.24 -28.37
C THR A 193 4.70 -0.22 -28.02
N HIS A 194 5.10 -0.52 -26.77
CA HIS A 194 5.54 -1.84 -26.36
C HIS A 194 4.88 -2.30 -25.05
N PRO A 195 3.53 -2.46 -25.01
CA PRO A 195 2.81 -2.82 -23.80
C PRO A 195 3.27 -4.15 -23.19
N ALA A 196 3.78 -5.07 -23.99
CA ALA A 196 4.25 -6.39 -23.52
C ALA A 196 5.48 -6.33 -22.57
N ILE A 197 6.17 -5.20 -22.47
CA ILE A 197 7.31 -5.06 -21.55
C ILE A 197 6.90 -4.84 -20.09
N ALA A 198 5.63 -4.50 -19.83
CA ALA A 198 5.10 -4.31 -18.48
C ALA A 198 3.88 -5.21 -18.25
N ASN A 199 3.77 -5.80 -17.07
CA ASN A 199 2.64 -6.65 -16.73
C ASN A 199 1.35 -5.82 -16.55
N HIS A 200 1.49 -4.57 -16.09
CA HIS A 200 0.42 -3.59 -15.99
C HIS A 200 0.70 -2.39 -16.90
N ALA A 201 0.81 -2.64 -18.20
CA ALA A 201 1.31 -1.68 -19.19
C ALA A 201 0.59 -0.34 -19.21
N LYS A 202 -0.71 -0.33 -18.87
CA LYS A 202 -1.51 0.90 -18.83
C LYS A 202 -1.19 1.76 -17.58
N TYR A 203 -0.64 1.16 -16.53
CA TYR A 203 -0.40 1.79 -15.21
C TYR A 203 0.89 1.27 -14.57
N PRO A 204 2.04 1.47 -15.23
CA PRO A 204 3.30 0.97 -14.70
C PRO A 204 3.66 1.68 -13.39
N ALA A 205 4.37 0.98 -12.52
CA ALA A 205 4.92 1.59 -11.32
C ALA A 205 5.96 2.66 -11.68
N VAL A 206 5.77 3.88 -11.19
CA VAL A 206 6.67 5.03 -11.41
C VAL A 206 7.60 5.28 -10.23
N ASN A 207 7.24 4.79 -9.04
CA ASN A 207 8.03 4.91 -7.83
C ASN A 207 8.56 3.55 -7.37
N TRP A 208 9.76 3.57 -6.81
CA TRP A 208 10.46 2.37 -6.35
C TRP A 208 11.05 2.61 -4.98
N PHE A 209 10.67 1.78 -4.02
CA PHE A 209 10.96 2.00 -2.61
C PHE A 209 11.88 0.92 -2.04
N SER A 210 12.46 1.21 -0.89
CA SER A 210 13.01 0.22 0.02
C SER A 210 12.42 0.46 1.41
N PHE A 211 12.41 -0.57 2.24
CA PHE A 211 12.05 -0.39 3.66
C PHE A 211 12.84 0.75 4.31
N TYR A 212 14.12 0.82 4.04
CA TYR A 212 15.01 1.84 4.63
C TYR A 212 14.65 3.26 4.17
N GLY A 213 14.31 3.43 2.89
CA GLY A 213 13.86 4.73 2.35
C GLY A 213 12.54 5.18 2.97
N LEU A 214 11.55 4.27 3.03
CA LEU A 214 10.27 4.55 3.67
C LEU A 214 10.42 4.86 5.17
N ARG A 215 11.23 4.08 5.88
CA ARG A 215 11.52 4.33 7.29
C ARG A 215 12.13 5.72 7.50
N ASN A 216 13.15 6.09 6.71
CA ASN A 216 13.80 7.38 6.83
C ASN A 216 12.84 8.55 6.55
N PHE A 217 11.82 8.36 5.71
CA PHE A 217 10.77 9.34 5.47
C PHE A 217 9.76 9.39 6.62
N LEU A 218 9.43 8.26 7.23
CA LEU A 218 8.43 8.15 8.30
C LEU A 218 8.96 8.53 9.69
N GLU A 219 10.25 8.33 9.96
CA GLU A 219 10.86 8.69 11.25
C GLU A 219 10.67 10.18 11.64
N PRO A 220 10.90 11.17 10.74
CA PRO A 220 10.61 12.58 11.04
C PRO A 220 9.12 12.88 11.27
N LEU A 221 8.21 12.04 10.75
CA LEU A 221 6.78 12.10 11.00
C LEU A 221 6.35 11.40 12.29
N GLU A 222 7.33 11.09 13.16
CA GLU A 222 7.14 10.45 14.47
C GLU A 222 6.61 9.02 14.41
N PHE A 223 6.95 8.25 13.35
CA PHE A 223 6.61 6.84 13.27
C PHE A 223 7.77 5.92 13.65
N ARG A 224 7.45 4.88 14.41
CA ARG A 224 8.31 3.70 14.61
C ARG A 224 7.93 2.62 13.62
N CYS A 225 8.83 2.27 12.71
CA CYS A 225 8.58 1.30 11.65
C CYS A 225 8.95 -0.12 12.06
N LEU A 226 8.07 -1.05 11.75
CA LEU A 226 8.25 -2.50 11.88
C LEU A 226 8.27 -3.10 10.47
N ASP A 227 9.36 -3.79 10.10
CA ASP A 227 9.46 -4.44 8.80
C ASP A 227 8.88 -5.86 8.81
N ARG A 228 8.97 -6.56 7.66
CA ARG A 228 8.50 -7.94 7.50
C ARG A 228 9.08 -8.93 8.50
N PHE A 229 10.31 -8.71 8.97
CA PHE A 229 10.95 -9.60 9.94
C PHE A 229 10.44 -9.32 11.35
N ASP A 230 10.17 -8.07 11.70
CA ASP A 230 9.51 -7.70 12.96
C ASP A 230 8.07 -8.23 12.99
N LEU A 231 7.39 -8.18 11.83
CA LEU A 231 6.01 -8.64 11.64
C LEU A 231 5.90 -10.15 11.42
N ALA A 232 7.01 -10.88 11.24
CA ALA A 232 6.96 -12.32 11.06
C ALA A 232 6.41 -13.00 12.33
N ASP A 233 5.32 -13.75 12.18
CA ASP A 233 4.81 -14.56 13.27
C ASP A 233 5.72 -15.78 13.47
N ALA A 234 6.40 -15.81 14.59
CA ALA A 234 7.25 -16.92 15.02
C ALA A 234 6.53 -17.86 15.99
N THR A 235 5.30 -17.53 16.41
CA THR A 235 4.52 -18.38 17.32
C THR A 235 4.01 -19.62 16.58
N GLY A 236 4.24 -20.80 17.13
CA GLY A 236 3.80 -22.07 16.52
C GLY A 236 4.67 -22.58 15.35
N LYS A 237 5.76 -21.91 14.98
CA LYS A 237 6.74 -22.45 14.02
C LYS A 237 7.75 -23.35 14.74
N GLU A 238 8.17 -24.45 14.07
CA GLU A 238 9.22 -25.32 14.58
C GLU A 238 10.54 -24.55 14.80
N GLY A 239 11.34 -24.98 15.79
CA GLY A 239 12.50 -24.27 16.32
C GLY A 239 13.47 -23.68 15.29
N PHE A 240 13.64 -24.33 14.12
CA PHE A 240 14.51 -23.82 13.04
C PHE A 240 13.98 -22.52 12.41
N ALA A 241 12.69 -22.43 12.09
CA ALA A 241 12.12 -21.23 11.49
C ALA A 241 12.13 -20.05 12.48
N GLN A 242 11.91 -20.33 13.75
CA GLN A 242 12.02 -19.33 14.84
C GLN A 242 13.47 -18.84 15.00
N PHE A 243 14.45 -19.76 14.93
CA PHE A 243 15.86 -19.40 14.94
C PHE A 243 16.24 -18.51 13.78
N VAL A 244 15.84 -18.85 12.54
CA VAL A 244 16.11 -18.04 11.33
C VAL A 244 15.53 -16.63 11.47
N VAL A 245 14.28 -16.47 11.89
CA VAL A 245 13.66 -15.15 12.10
C VAL A 245 14.43 -14.35 13.16
N THR A 246 14.85 -15.00 14.25
CA THR A 246 15.63 -14.36 15.32
C THR A 246 16.99 -13.86 14.82
N VAL A 247 17.67 -14.66 14.01
CA VAL A 247 18.96 -14.31 13.39
C VAL A 247 18.80 -13.12 12.44
N LEU A 248 17.77 -13.14 11.56
CA LEU A 248 17.47 -12.06 10.65
C LEU A 248 17.14 -10.75 11.38
N ARG A 249 16.44 -10.81 12.52
CA ARG A 249 16.15 -9.64 13.34
C ARG A 249 17.41 -9.03 13.98
N ARG A 250 18.39 -9.85 14.36
CA ARG A 250 19.57 -9.43 15.13
C ARG A 250 20.77 -9.02 14.28
N ILE A 251 20.91 -9.59 13.08
CA ILE A 251 22.08 -9.37 12.22
C ILE A 251 21.70 -8.43 11.07
N PRO A 252 22.13 -7.14 11.10
CA PRO A 252 21.72 -6.14 10.11
C PRO A 252 22.02 -6.54 8.65
N LEU A 253 23.18 -7.16 8.41
CA LEU A 253 23.57 -7.62 7.07
C LEU A 253 22.60 -8.69 6.53
N LEU A 254 22.24 -9.68 7.35
CA LEU A 254 21.32 -10.74 6.96
C LEU A 254 19.90 -10.18 6.78
N ARG A 255 19.48 -9.22 7.59
CA ARG A 255 18.22 -8.51 7.44
C ARG A 255 18.18 -7.74 6.12
N PHE A 256 19.26 -7.05 5.76
CA PHE A 256 19.38 -6.37 4.48
C PHE A 256 19.29 -7.35 3.29
N LEU A 257 20.04 -8.46 3.32
CA LEU A 257 19.97 -9.50 2.31
C LEU A 257 18.57 -10.13 2.21
N GLY A 258 17.90 -10.29 3.35
CA GLY A 258 16.49 -10.71 3.37
C GLY A 258 15.54 -9.74 2.67
N HIS A 259 15.74 -8.43 2.82
CA HIS A 259 15.00 -7.44 2.04
C HIS A 259 15.30 -7.53 0.55
N MET A 260 16.54 -7.79 0.14
CA MET A 260 16.90 -7.98 -1.26
C MET A 260 16.25 -9.23 -1.90
N ALA A 261 15.92 -10.22 -1.10
CA ALA A 261 15.34 -11.48 -1.57
C ALA A 261 13.82 -11.42 -1.83
N THR A 262 13.19 -10.25 -1.69
CA THR A 262 11.72 -10.12 -1.78
C THR A 262 11.31 -9.03 -2.75
N SER A 263 10.42 -9.35 -3.69
CA SER A 263 9.98 -8.44 -4.78
C SER A 263 9.15 -7.24 -4.31
N SER A 264 8.52 -7.33 -3.15
CA SER A 264 7.77 -6.23 -2.52
C SER A 264 8.35 -5.85 -1.18
N THR A 265 8.17 -4.61 -0.76
CA THR A 265 8.42 -4.16 0.61
C THR A 265 7.10 -3.87 1.32
N TYR A 266 7.02 -4.19 2.59
CA TYR A 266 5.90 -3.78 3.43
C TYR A 266 6.35 -3.50 4.87
N LEU A 267 5.59 -2.67 5.55
CA LEU A 267 5.83 -2.28 6.93
C LEU A 267 4.50 -1.97 7.65
N VAL A 268 4.55 -2.05 8.97
CA VAL A 268 3.60 -1.38 9.86
C VAL A 268 4.36 -0.31 10.61
N ALA A 269 3.86 0.93 10.55
CA ALA A 269 4.43 2.05 11.28
C ALA A 269 3.47 2.48 12.39
N VAL A 270 4.00 2.62 13.60
CA VAL A 270 3.26 3.05 14.79
C VAL A 270 3.53 4.53 15.03
N LYS A 271 2.49 5.36 14.98
CA LYS A 271 2.60 6.80 15.24
C LYS A 271 2.86 7.04 16.73
N SER A 272 3.86 7.83 17.06
CA SER A 272 4.21 8.12 18.45
C SER A 272 3.05 8.80 19.20
N VAL A 273 2.88 8.44 20.45
CA VAL A 273 2.01 9.20 21.37
C VAL A 273 2.85 10.37 21.90
N ARG A 274 2.54 11.59 21.50
CA ARG A 274 3.18 12.77 22.12
C ARG A 274 2.86 12.77 23.61
N LYS A 275 3.90 12.78 24.43
CA LYS A 275 3.78 12.99 25.86
C LYS A 275 3.55 14.45 26.16
#